data_ba926316524661c6d8a42a8147e04178
#
_entry.id   ba926316524661c6d8a42a8147e04178
#
_cell.length_a   1.000
_cell.length_b   1.000
_cell.length_c   1.000
_cell.angle_alpha   90.00
_cell.angle_beta   90.00
_cell.angle_gamma   90.00
#
_symmetry.space_group_name_H-M   'P 1'
#
loop_
_entity.id
_entity.type
_entity.pdbx_description
1 polymer ?
#
loop_
_entity_poly.entity_id
_entity_poly.type
_entity_poly.pdbx_seq_one_letter_code
_entity_poly.pdbx_strand_id
1 'polypeptide(L)'
;MIPVSYGEGVADRIREASGGQVDAFLDTQGGGYVELAIELGVRPERIDTIADFAAKEAYGVKIDGSAVGGNAKVLGELASLIDQGRLEIPIAGVYPLANVQDAYRELEKGHTHGKIVLTG
;
A
#
# COMPACT_ATOMS: atom_id res chain seq x y z
N MET A 1 8.48 -4.12 -12.99
CA MET A 1 8.26 -3.07 -11.96
C MET A 1 9.56 -2.32 -11.77
N ILE A 2 9.54 -0.99 -11.77
CA ILE A 2 10.73 -0.15 -11.55
C ILE A 2 10.62 0.39 -10.11
N PRO A 3 11.50 0.03 -9.18
CA PRO A 3 11.50 0.59 -7.84
C PRO A 3 12.04 2.02 -7.87
N VAL A 4 11.39 2.91 -7.10
CA VAL A 4 11.79 4.30 -6.92
C VAL A 4 11.94 4.59 -5.43
N SER A 5 13.07 5.18 -5.01
CA SER A 5 13.26 5.56 -3.61
C SER A 5 12.32 6.70 -3.23
N TYR A 6 11.72 6.61 -2.05
CA TYR A 6 10.90 7.68 -1.48
C TYR A 6 11.76 8.82 -0.89
N GLY A 7 11.11 9.85 -0.33
CA GLY A 7 11.77 11.02 0.27
C GLY A 7 11.97 12.18 -0.71
N GLU A 8 12.82 13.12 -0.33
CA GLU A 8 13.06 14.35 -1.11
C GLU A 8 13.39 14.02 -2.58
N GLY A 9 12.78 14.73 -3.53
CA GLY A 9 12.95 14.53 -4.97
C GLY A 9 12.23 13.29 -5.53
N VAL A 10 11.31 12.65 -4.80
CA VAL A 10 10.57 11.47 -5.28
C VAL A 10 9.76 11.77 -6.55
N ALA A 11 9.18 12.97 -6.68
CA ALA A 11 8.42 13.36 -7.87
C ALA A 11 9.27 13.29 -9.14
N ASP A 12 10.50 13.79 -9.09
CA ASP A 12 11.39 13.80 -10.25
C ASP A 12 11.84 12.38 -10.62
N ARG A 13 12.14 11.56 -9.62
CA ARG A 13 12.45 10.14 -9.85
C ARG A 13 11.30 9.36 -10.47
N ILE A 14 10.06 9.66 -10.06
CA ILE A 14 8.88 9.05 -10.67
C ILE A 14 8.70 9.52 -12.11
N ARG A 15 8.85 10.81 -12.39
CA ARG A 15 8.79 11.36 -13.76
C ARG A 15 9.84 10.71 -14.67
N GLU A 16 11.05 10.57 -14.20
CA GLU A 16 12.12 9.91 -14.94
C GLU A 16 11.81 8.45 -15.21
N ALA A 17 11.41 7.70 -14.18
CA ALA A 17 11.10 6.28 -14.30
C ALA A 17 9.86 5.97 -15.16
N SER A 18 8.89 6.90 -15.23
CA SER A 18 7.65 6.76 -15.99
C SER A 18 7.71 7.34 -17.40
N GLY A 19 8.82 7.98 -17.78
CA GLY A 19 8.87 8.75 -19.03
C GLY A 19 8.01 10.01 -19.02
N GLY A 20 7.70 10.55 -17.83
CA GLY A 20 6.95 11.80 -17.62
C GLY A 20 5.43 11.61 -17.52
N GLN A 21 4.91 10.39 -17.64
CA GLN A 21 3.48 10.13 -17.56
C GLN A 21 3.14 9.12 -16.45
N VAL A 22 2.21 9.48 -15.59
CA VAL A 22 1.64 8.59 -14.56
C VAL A 22 0.13 8.49 -14.78
N ASP A 23 -0.37 7.32 -15.12
CA ASP A 23 -1.77 7.11 -15.52
C ASP A 23 -2.69 6.84 -14.33
N ALA A 24 -2.18 6.29 -13.25
CA ALA A 24 -2.93 5.98 -12.04
C ALA A 24 -2.00 5.96 -10.83
N PHE A 25 -2.57 6.17 -9.64
CA PHE A 25 -1.84 6.13 -8.39
C PHE A 25 -2.64 5.37 -7.33
N LEU A 26 -1.98 4.41 -6.68
CA LEU A 26 -2.53 3.67 -5.55
C LEU A 26 -1.71 4.01 -4.31
N ASP A 27 -2.31 4.80 -3.42
CA ASP A 27 -1.69 5.20 -2.16
C ASP A 27 -2.05 4.22 -1.04
N THR A 28 -1.04 3.56 -0.51
CA THR A 28 -1.15 2.66 0.64
C THR A 28 -0.44 3.19 1.88
N GLN A 29 0.08 4.42 1.83
CA GLN A 29 0.93 5.01 2.87
C GLN A 29 0.29 6.24 3.52
N GLY A 30 -0.38 7.10 2.74
CA GLY A 30 -0.82 8.44 3.18
C GLY A 30 0.33 9.45 3.25
N GLY A 31 0.15 10.50 4.06
CA GLY A 31 1.24 11.46 4.36
C GLY A 31 1.70 12.28 3.16
N GLY A 32 0.77 12.80 2.34
CA GLY A 32 1.07 13.68 1.21
C GLY A 32 1.26 12.97 -0.13
N TYR A 33 1.03 11.66 -0.19
CA TYR A 33 1.18 10.93 -1.46
C TYR A 33 0.03 11.17 -2.44
N VAL A 34 -1.16 11.57 -1.97
CA VAL A 34 -2.25 11.99 -2.86
C VAL A 34 -1.90 13.33 -3.53
N GLU A 35 -1.36 14.29 -2.77
CA GLU A 35 -0.86 15.56 -3.31
C GLU A 35 0.25 15.33 -4.33
N LEU A 36 1.17 14.42 -4.05
CA LEU A 36 2.21 14.01 -4.99
C LEU A 36 1.60 13.47 -6.29
N ALA A 37 0.57 12.64 -6.20
CA ALA A 37 -0.09 12.11 -7.39
C ALA A 37 -0.74 13.22 -8.24
N ILE A 38 -1.39 14.19 -7.60
CA ILE A 38 -1.95 15.40 -8.27
C ILE A 38 -0.82 16.21 -8.93
N GLU A 39 0.30 16.45 -8.22
CA GLU A 39 1.47 17.15 -8.76
C GLU A 39 2.07 16.42 -9.99
N LEU A 40 2.03 15.10 -10.01
CA LEU A 40 2.45 14.27 -11.13
C LEU A 40 1.46 14.28 -12.30
N GLY A 41 0.32 15.00 -12.18
CA GLY A 41 -0.69 15.13 -13.21
C GLY A 41 -1.68 13.96 -13.28
N VAL A 42 -1.72 13.11 -12.26
CA VAL A 42 -2.71 12.03 -12.19
C VAL A 42 -4.10 12.63 -11.90
N ARG A 43 -5.09 12.25 -12.72
CA ARG A 43 -6.46 12.73 -12.52
C ARG A 43 -7.07 12.10 -11.26
N PRO A 44 -7.86 12.85 -10.46
CA PRO A 44 -8.42 12.37 -9.19
C PRO A 44 -9.16 11.03 -9.29
N GLU A 45 -9.92 10.82 -10.36
CA GLU A 45 -10.65 9.56 -10.59
C GLU A 45 -9.75 8.35 -10.89
N ARG A 46 -8.44 8.58 -11.04
CA ARG A 46 -7.41 7.56 -11.23
C ARG A 46 -6.49 7.41 -10.01
N ILE A 47 -6.84 8.09 -8.91
CA ILE A 47 -6.16 7.97 -7.62
C ILE A 47 -7.06 7.22 -6.65
N ASP A 48 -6.52 6.23 -5.97
CA ASP A 48 -7.18 5.52 -4.88
C ASP A 48 -6.25 5.47 -3.67
N THR A 49 -6.77 5.81 -2.49
CA THR A 49 -6.02 5.75 -1.23
C THR A 49 -6.73 4.90 -0.19
N ILE A 50 -5.96 4.10 0.54
CA ILE A 50 -6.44 3.37 1.72
C ILE A 50 -5.93 3.99 3.03
N ALA A 51 -5.19 5.10 2.96
CA ALA A 51 -4.51 5.70 4.10
C ALA A 51 -4.88 7.18 4.33
N ASP A 52 -5.29 7.92 3.29
CA ASP A 52 -5.65 9.34 3.37
C ASP A 52 -7.13 9.57 3.03
N PHE A 53 -7.99 9.39 4.02
CA PHE A 53 -9.44 9.57 3.85
C PHE A 53 -9.86 11.04 3.66
N ALA A 54 -9.05 11.99 4.14
CA ALA A 54 -9.33 13.42 3.99
C ALA A 54 -9.16 13.87 2.53
N ALA A 55 -8.29 13.21 1.78
CA ALA A 55 -8.04 13.49 0.37
C ALA A 55 -9.28 13.30 -0.51
N LYS A 56 -10.24 12.45 -0.10
CA LYS A 56 -11.51 12.30 -0.82
C LYS A 56 -12.29 13.61 -0.88
N GLU A 57 -12.39 14.33 0.23
CA GLU A 57 -13.12 15.60 0.29
C GLU A 57 -12.31 16.73 -0.38
N ALA A 58 -10.99 16.71 -0.22
CA ALA A 58 -10.13 17.75 -0.77
C ALA A 58 -9.96 17.68 -2.28
N TYR A 59 -9.85 16.47 -2.84
CA TYR A 59 -9.45 16.24 -4.24
C TYR A 59 -10.42 15.37 -5.04
N GLY A 60 -11.40 14.74 -4.41
CA GLY A 60 -12.37 13.85 -5.09
C GLY A 60 -11.79 12.49 -5.50
N VAL A 61 -10.71 12.06 -4.86
CA VAL A 61 -10.07 10.75 -5.12
C VAL A 61 -10.92 9.59 -4.59
N LYS A 62 -10.58 8.38 -4.99
CA LYS A 62 -11.23 7.15 -4.51
C LYS A 62 -10.67 6.71 -3.16
N ILE A 63 -11.53 6.01 -2.41
CA ILE A 63 -11.18 5.32 -1.15
C ILE A 63 -11.78 3.92 -1.16
N ASP A 64 -11.58 3.19 -2.25
CA ASP A 64 -12.29 1.93 -2.53
C ASP A 64 -11.73 0.71 -1.77
N GLY A 65 -10.82 0.89 -0.84
CA GLY A 65 -10.16 -0.14 -0.05
C GLY A 65 -11.08 -1.22 0.55
N SER A 66 -11.03 -1.41 1.87
CA SER A 66 -11.78 -2.48 2.55
C SER A 66 -13.30 -2.34 2.46
N ALA A 67 -13.82 -1.13 2.25
CA ALA A 67 -15.27 -0.90 2.10
C ALA A 67 -15.86 -1.58 0.85
N VAL A 68 -15.06 -1.70 -0.21
CA VAL A 68 -15.46 -2.35 -1.47
C VAL A 68 -14.90 -3.76 -1.57
N GLY A 69 -13.62 -3.96 -1.23
CA GLY A 69 -12.89 -5.21 -1.36
C GLY A 69 -12.98 -6.17 -0.16
N GLY A 70 -13.42 -5.69 1.00
CA GLY A 70 -13.43 -6.45 2.26
C GLY A 70 -14.56 -7.45 2.37
N ASN A 71 -14.64 -8.44 1.48
CA ASN A 71 -15.67 -9.48 1.50
C ASN A 71 -15.09 -10.88 1.29
N ALA A 72 -15.87 -11.90 1.68
CA ALA A 72 -15.44 -13.30 1.63
C ALA A 72 -15.08 -13.78 0.20
N LYS A 73 -15.72 -13.23 -0.83
CA LYS A 73 -15.43 -13.59 -2.23
C LYS A 73 -14.02 -13.13 -2.62
N VAL A 74 -13.70 -11.86 -2.38
CA VAL A 74 -12.37 -11.29 -2.67
C VAL A 74 -11.30 -12.01 -1.86
N LEU A 75 -11.54 -12.29 -0.58
CA LEU A 75 -10.61 -13.05 0.25
C LEU A 75 -10.35 -14.46 -0.31
N GLY A 76 -11.39 -15.15 -0.78
CA GLY A 76 -11.26 -16.45 -1.45
C GLY A 76 -10.48 -16.39 -2.75
N GLU A 77 -10.66 -15.34 -3.54
CA GLU A 77 -9.87 -15.11 -4.77
C GLU A 77 -8.39 -14.87 -4.45
N LEU A 78 -8.08 -14.07 -3.43
CA LEU A 78 -6.72 -13.84 -2.98
C LEU A 78 -6.05 -15.12 -2.45
N ALA A 79 -6.78 -15.91 -1.64
CA ALA A 79 -6.29 -17.21 -1.16
C ALA A 79 -5.97 -18.16 -2.33
N SER A 80 -6.83 -18.20 -3.35
CA SER A 80 -6.60 -18.99 -4.56
C SER A 80 -5.36 -18.53 -5.34
N LEU A 81 -5.09 -17.23 -5.41
CA LEU A 81 -3.88 -16.70 -6.05
C LEU A 81 -2.61 -17.10 -5.29
N ILE A 82 -2.68 -17.14 -3.95
CA ILE A 82 -1.57 -17.61 -3.09
C ILE A 82 -1.33 -19.09 -3.33
N ASP A 83 -2.36 -19.91 -3.31
CA ASP A 83 -2.27 -21.37 -3.54
C ASP A 83 -1.67 -21.70 -4.91
N GLN A 84 -1.98 -20.89 -5.93
CA GLN A 84 -1.42 -21.01 -7.29
C GLN A 84 0.01 -20.45 -7.43
N GLY A 85 0.60 -19.91 -6.38
CA GLY A 85 1.91 -19.24 -6.44
C GLY A 85 1.94 -17.95 -7.26
N ARG A 86 0.77 -17.37 -7.56
CA ARG A 86 0.65 -16.11 -8.32
C ARG A 86 0.67 -14.87 -7.44
N LEU A 87 0.44 -15.04 -6.15
CA LEU A 87 0.55 -14.00 -5.13
C LEU A 87 1.37 -14.58 -3.98
N GLU A 88 2.42 -13.88 -3.59
CA GLU A 88 3.22 -14.20 -2.42
C GLU A 88 3.00 -13.13 -1.35
N ILE A 89 2.81 -13.57 -0.11
CA ILE A 89 2.80 -12.71 1.07
C ILE A 89 4.01 -13.12 1.93
N PRO A 90 5.12 -12.38 1.85
CA PRO A 90 6.30 -12.67 2.64
C PRO A 90 6.00 -12.63 4.13
N ILE A 91 6.51 -13.60 4.90
CA ILE A 91 6.44 -13.59 6.36
C ILE A 91 7.79 -13.13 6.90
N ALA A 92 7.81 -11.95 7.52
CA ALA A 92 9.01 -11.34 8.09
C ALA A 92 9.34 -11.90 9.48
N GLY A 93 8.34 -12.37 10.23
CA GLY A 93 8.54 -12.96 11.55
C GLY A 93 7.30 -13.70 12.06
N VAL A 94 7.52 -14.69 12.88
CA VAL A 94 6.46 -15.46 13.54
C VAL A 94 6.73 -15.41 15.05
N TYR A 95 5.71 -15.01 15.81
CA TYR A 95 5.80 -14.88 17.26
C TYR A 95 4.67 -15.66 17.93
N PRO A 96 4.91 -16.37 19.04
CA PRO A 96 3.82 -16.85 19.89
C PRO A 96 2.95 -15.68 20.36
N LEU A 97 1.65 -15.90 20.51
CA LEU A 97 0.73 -14.85 20.99
C LEU A 97 1.15 -14.29 22.35
N ALA A 98 1.76 -15.11 23.21
CA ALA A 98 2.33 -14.68 24.48
C ALA A 98 3.43 -13.60 24.33
N ASN A 99 4.07 -13.54 23.16
CA ASN A 99 5.16 -12.61 22.84
C ASN A 99 4.68 -11.45 21.94
N VAL A 100 3.39 -11.15 21.92
CA VAL A 100 2.80 -10.08 21.09
C VAL A 100 3.50 -8.73 21.26
N GLN A 101 3.99 -8.39 22.46
CA GLN A 101 4.71 -7.14 22.68
C GLN A 101 6.03 -7.07 21.91
N ASP A 102 6.73 -8.19 21.75
CA ASP A 102 7.98 -8.24 20.98
C ASP A 102 7.69 -8.12 19.49
N ALA A 103 6.61 -8.72 19.02
CA ALA A 103 6.13 -8.56 17.65
C ALA A 103 5.80 -7.09 17.32
N TYR A 104 5.13 -6.38 18.24
CA TYR A 104 4.86 -4.95 18.09
C TYR A 104 6.12 -4.09 18.11
N ARG A 105 7.06 -4.36 19.02
CA ARG A 105 8.35 -3.65 19.03
C ARG A 105 9.13 -3.83 17.73
N GLU A 106 9.03 -5.00 17.10
CA GLU A 106 9.65 -5.24 15.78
C GLU A 106 8.93 -4.44 14.70
N LEU A 107 7.59 -4.45 14.71
CA LEU A 107 6.78 -3.70 13.75
C LEU A 107 7.02 -2.18 13.84
N GLU A 108 7.17 -1.65 15.05
CA GLU A 108 7.41 -0.22 15.31
C GLU A 108 8.76 0.29 14.79
N LYS A 109 9.73 -0.58 14.57
CA LYS A 109 11.00 -0.19 13.92
C LYS A 109 10.80 0.27 12.46
N GLY A 110 9.67 -0.07 11.86
CA GLY A 110 9.37 0.22 10.45
C GLY A 110 10.17 -0.66 9.47
N HIS A 111 9.88 -0.47 8.18
CA HIS A 111 10.59 -1.14 7.07
C HIS A 111 10.55 -2.68 7.11
N THR A 112 9.53 -3.25 7.75
CA THR A 112 9.33 -4.71 7.79
C THR A 112 9.02 -5.24 6.38
N HIS A 113 9.86 -6.10 5.86
CA HIS A 113 9.65 -6.75 4.57
C HIS A 113 8.73 -7.97 4.72
N GLY A 114 7.43 -7.75 4.68
CA GLY A 114 6.43 -8.80 4.82
C GLY A 114 5.54 -8.62 6.04
N LYS A 115 4.84 -9.68 6.43
CA LYS A 115 3.91 -9.69 7.57
C LYS A 115 4.55 -10.29 8.81
N ILE A 116 4.24 -9.73 9.96
CA ILE A 116 4.50 -10.35 11.27
C ILE A 116 3.26 -11.13 11.64
N VAL A 117 3.43 -12.40 11.96
CA VAL A 117 2.33 -13.34 12.26
C VAL A 117 2.41 -13.75 13.72
N LEU A 118 1.26 -13.81 14.38
CA LEU A 118 1.11 -14.37 15.73
C LEU A 118 0.51 -15.77 15.64
N THR A 119 1.06 -16.70 16.41
CA THR A 119 0.56 -18.08 16.50
C THR A 119 0.04 -18.38 17.91
N GLY A 120 -1.01 -19.20 17.98
CA GLY A 120 -1.56 -19.73 19.25
C GLY A 120 -0.75 -20.88 19.81
#